data_62ded054184832f49fab7bcf9e8beb57
#
_entry.id   62ded054184832f49fab7bcf9e8beb57
#
_cell.length_a   1.000
_cell.length_b   1.000
_cell.length_c   1.000
_cell.angle_alpha   90.00
_cell.angle_beta   90.00
_cell.angle_gamma   90.00
#
_symmetry.space_group_name_H-M   'P 1'
#
loop_
_entity.id
_entity.type
_entity.pdbx_description
1 polymer ?
#
loop_
_entity_poly.entity_id
_entity_poly.type
_entity_poly.pdbx_seq_one_letter_code
_entity_poly.pdbx_strand_id
1 'polypeptide(L)'
;MEELTLEKFEEASEIVSRVTLETKLKYSEYFSNQTGNKVYFKPENMQYTGAYKVRGAYYKISTLSEEDRAKGIITASAGNHAQGVAYAAKLYNAKAVIVMPTNTPLIKINRTKSYGAEVVLYGDVYDDACEHALKLAEEHGYTFIHAFNDLDVACGQGSIAMEIIKELPTVDYILCPIGGGGLSTGVSTLAKKLNPKIKVS
;
A
#
# COMPACT_ATOMS: atom_id res chain seq x y z
N MET A 1 -7.97 -11.29 -18.40
CA MET A 1 -7.49 -11.27 -17.00
C MET A 1 -6.45 -10.18 -16.91
N GLU A 2 -6.62 -9.28 -15.98
CA GLU A 2 -5.59 -8.27 -15.67
C GLU A 2 -4.34 -8.98 -15.17
N GLU A 3 -3.20 -8.78 -15.80
CA GLU A 3 -1.96 -9.49 -15.49
C GLU A 3 -0.93 -8.52 -14.89
N LEU A 4 -0.19 -8.97 -13.89
CA LEU A 4 0.94 -8.24 -13.32
C LEU A 4 2.16 -8.38 -14.24
N THR A 5 2.24 -7.56 -15.28
CA THR A 5 3.36 -7.54 -16.23
C THR A 5 4.56 -6.76 -15.68
N LEU A 6 5.74 -6.94 -16.27
CA LEU A 6 6.93 -6.18 -15.87
C LEU A 6 6.74 -4.68 -16.16
N GLU A 7 6.18 -4.36 -17.33
CA GLU A 7 5.91 -2.98 -17.76
C GLU A 7 4.98 -2.27 -16.77
N LYS A 8 3.94 -2.97 -16.26
CA LYS A 8 3.03 -2.43 -15.25
C LYS A 8 3.73 -2.14 -13.91
N PHE A 9 4.69 -2.99 -13.51
CA PHE A 9 5.51 -2.75 -12.33
C PHE A 9 6.49 -1.58 -12.51
N GLU A 10 7.06 -1.42 -13.70
CA GLU A 10 7.94 -0.30 -14.03
C GLU A 10 7.18 1.02 -13.98
N GLU A 11 6.01 1.07 -14.62
CA GLU A 11 5.09 2.21 -14.55
C GLU A 11 4.69 2.54 -13.10
N ALA A 12 4.26 1.53 -12.34
CA ALA A 12 3.89 1.71 -10.94
C ALA A 12 5.06 2.26 -10.11
N SER A 13 6.27 1.74 -10.33
CA SER A 13 7.47 2.18 -9.63
C SER A 13 7.82 3.63 -9.95
N GLU A 14 7.69 4.05 -11.21
CA GLU A 14 7.89 5.43 -11.62
C GLU A 14 6.87 6.37 -10.99
N ILE A 15 5.57 6.03 -11.06
CA ILE A 15 4.49 6.85 -10.51
C ILE A 15 4.64 6.98 -8.99
N VAL A 16 4.86 5.86 -8.30
CA VAL A 16 4.99 5.81 -6.83
C VAL A 16 6.21 6.58 -6.34
N SER A 17 7.33 6.54 -7.07
CA SER A 17 8.56 7.24 -6.68
C SER A 17 8.41 8.75 -6.54
N ARG A 18 7.41 9.33 -7.20
CA ARG A 18 7.14 10.79 -7.17
C ARG A 18 6.58 11.26 -5.82
N VAL A 19 6.03 10.35 -5.03
CA VAL A 19 5.26 10.68 -3.81
C VAL A 19 5.64 9.86 -2.59
N THR A 20 6.65 9.02 -2.69
CA THR A 20 7.13 8.20 -1.58
C THR A 20 8.59 8.51 -1.28
N LEU A 21 9.02 8.19 -0.06
CA LEU A 21 10.42 8.20 0.30
C LEU A 21 11.08 6.93 -0.26
N GLU A 22 12.23 7.09 -0.90
CA GLU A 22 13.11 5.95 -1.18
C GLU A 22 13.74 5.51 0.14
N THR A 23 13.10 4.56 0.81
CA THR A 23 13.59 4.03 2.08
C THR A 23 14.82 3.16 1.84
N LYS A 24 16.00 3.75 1.89
CA LYS A 24 17.28 3.08 1.62
C LYS A 24 17.46 1.85 2.50
N LEU A 25 18.06 0.79 1.93
CA LEU A 25 18.41 -0.41 2.67
C LEU A 25 19.36 -0.09 3.83
N LYS A 26 19.06 -0.67 4.98
CA LYS A 26 19.88 -0.51 6.20
C LYS A 26 20.50 -1.85 6.58
N TYR A 27 21.81 -1.94 6.46
CA TYR A 27 22.56 -3.11 6.94
C TYR A 27 22.39 -3.27 8.45
N SER A 28 22.13 -4.48 8.89
CA SER A 28 22.01 -4.83 10.30
C SER A 28 23.17 -5.71 10.73
N GLU A 29 24.15 -5.14 11.38
CA GLU A 29 25.29 -5.88 11.94
C GLU A 29 24.81 -6.94 12.95
N TYR A 30 23.86 -6.57 13.82
CA TYR A 30 23.33 -7.47 14.83
C TYR A 30 22.74 -8.76 14.23
N PHE A 31 21.80 -8.64 13.30
CA PHE A 31 21.19 -9.83 12.67
C PHE A 31 22.15 -10.54 11.72
N SER A 32 23.05 -9.83 11.08
CA SER A 32 24.06 -10.45 10.22
C SER A 32 25.00 -11.35 11.03
N ASN A 33 25.47 -10.88 12.18
CA ASN A 33 26.32 -11.67 13.07
C ASN A 33 25.58 -12.89 13.65
N GLN A 34 24.29 -12.74 13.98
CA GLN A 34 23.50 -13.84 14.53
C GLN A 34 23.21 -14.95 13.54
N THR A 35 23.00 -14.59 12.26
CA THR A 35 22.56 -15.55 11.24
C THR A 35 23.67 -16.04 10.32
N GLY A 36 24.84 -15.41 10.36
CA GLY A 36 25.93 -15.65 9.40
C GLY A 36 25.63 -15.17 7.97
N ASN A 37 24.59 -14.34 7.79
CA ASN A 37 24.18 -13.79 6.52
C ASN A 37 24.36 -12.27 6.48
N LYS A 38 24.25 -11.66 5.30
CA LYS A 38 24.18 -10.21 5.16
C LYS A 38 22.71 -9.77 5.21
N VAL A 39 22.28 -9.26 6.37
CA VAL A 39 20.89 -8.86 6.61
C VAL A 39 20.72 -7.36 6.43
N TYR A 40 19.72 -6.97 5.63
CA TYR A 40 19.34 -5.59 5.39
C TYR A 40 17.86 -5.39 5.71
N PHE A 41 17.51 -4.22 6.20
CA PHE A 41 16.12 -3.79 6.38
C PHE A 41 15.72 -2.80 5.31
N LYS A 42 14.51 -2.96 4.76
CA LYS A 42 13.78 -1.97 3.97
C LYS A 42 12.80 -1.25 4.90
N PRO A 43 13.15 -0.08 5.45
CA PRO A 43 12.42 0.52 6.57
C PRO A 43 11.16 1.27 6.12
N GLU A 44 10.15 0.57 5.64
CA GLU A 44 8.89 1.16 5.17
C GLU A 44 8.04 1.83 6.26
N ASN A 45 8.40 1.66 7.53
CA ASN A 45 7.87 2.46 8.64
C ASN A 45 8.34 3.93 8.60
N MET A 46 9.31 4.26 7.76
CA MET A 46 9.81 5.62 7.55
C MET A 46 9.05 6.38 6.45
N GLN A 47 8.09 5.76 5.77
CA GLN A 47 7.23 6.45 4.80
C GLN A 47 6.41 7.58 5.44
N TYR A 48 5.96 8.54 4.63
CA TYR A 48 5.16 9.70 5.09
C TYR A 48 3.96 9.31 5.95
N THR A 49 3.31 8.18 5.64
CA THR A 49 2.19 7.66 6.42
C THR A 49 2.60 6.64 7.49
N GLY A 50 3.91 6.42 7.67
CA GLY A 50 4.45 5.44 8.61
C GLY A 50 4.32 3.99 8.15
N ALA A 51 4.02 3.72 6.88
CA ALA A 51 3.89 2.38 6.33
C ALA A 51 3.91 2.37 4.79
N TYR A 52 4.23 1.21 4.21
CA TYR A 52 4.28 0.99 2.75
C TYR A 52 2.92 1.16 2.03
N LYS A 53 1.80 1.15 2.73
CA LYS A 53 0.45 1.15 2.15
C LYS A 53 0.17 2.33 1.21
N VAL A 54 0.87 3.44 1.38
CA VAL A 54 0.79 4.60 0.48
C VAL A 54 1.13 4.24 -0.97
N ARG A 55 2.07 3.31 -1.20
CA ARG A 55 2.54 2.91 -2.52
C ARG A 55 1.39 2.33 -3.36
N GLY A 56 0.75 1.28 -2.85
CA GLY A 56 -0.37 0.65 -3.53
C GLY A 56 -1.60 1.56 -3.64
N ALA A 57 -1.91 2.32 -2.59
CA ALA A 57 -3.03 3.26 -2.62
C ALA A 57 -2.82 4.35 -3.69
N TYR A 58 -1.63 4.93 -3.77
CA TYR A 58 -1.32 5.97 -4.73
C TYR A 58 -1.36 5.45 -6.16
N TYR A 59 -0.74 4.29 -6.43
CA TYR A 59 -0.78 3.71 -7.77
C TYR A 59 -2.22 3.37 -8.18
N LYS A 60 -3.00 2.71 -7.31
CA LYS A 60 -4.41 2.42 -7.61
C LYS A 60 -5.20 3.67 -7.97
N ILE A 61 -5.05 4.74 -7.21
CA ILE A 61 -5.76 5.99 -7.49
C ILE A 61 -5.27 6.63 -8.80
N SER A 62 -4.00 6.45 -9.18
CA SER A 62 -3.47 6.93 -10.46
C SER A 62 -4.11 6.26 -11.68
N THR A 63 -4.50 4.99 -11.56
CA THR A 63 -5.13 4.23 -12.66
C THR A 63 -6.61 4.58 -12.88
N LEU A 64 -7.24 5.29 -11.95
CA LEU A 64 -8.63 5.71 -12.10
C LEU A 64 -8.77 6.84 -13.11
N SER A 65 -9.91 6.89 -13.80
CA SER A 65 -10.29 8.02 -14.64
C SER A 65 -10.41 9.31 -13.81
N GLU A 66 -10.31 10.47 -14.45
CA GLU A 66 -10.58 11.75 -13.78
C GLU A 66 -12.01 11.81 -13.25
N GLU A 67 -12.97 11.25 -13.98
CA GLU A 67 -14.37 11.18 -13.57
C GLU A 67 -14.54 10.35 -12.30
N ASP A 68 -13.91 9.17 -12.22
CA ASP A 68 -14.01 8.31 -11.02
C ASP A 68 -13.30 8.94 -9.82
N ARG A 69 -12.15 9.58 -10.02
CA ARG A 69 -11.51 10.35 -8.94
C ARG A 69 -12.37 11.51 -8.45
N ALA A 70 -13.08 12.19 -9.37
CA ALA A 70 -13.96 13.31 -9.03
C ALA A 70 -15.19 12.88 -8.23
N LYS A 71 -15.74 11.68 -8.48
CA LYS A 71 -16.82 11.11 -7.66
C LYS A 71 -16.38 10.91 -6.22
N GLY A 72 -15.14 10.49 -6.01
CA GLY A 72 -14.54 10.25 -4.70
C GLY A 72 -14.11 8.81 -4.50
N ILE A 73 -13.37 8.61 -3.43
CA ILE A 73 -12.68 7.36 -3.09
C ILE A 73 -13.11 6.93 -1.70
N ILE A 74 -13.35 5.64 -1.52
CA ILE A 74 -13.73 5.09 -0.22
C ILE A 74 -12.93 3.84 0.12
N THR A 75 -12.68 3.62 1.40
CA THR A 75 -12.15 2.36 1.92
C THR A 75 -12.61 2.12 3.35
N ALA A 76 -12.54 0.85 3.78
CA ALA A 76 -12.70 0.47 5.18
C ALA A 76 -11.33 0.10 5.77
N SER A 77 -10.87 0.84 6.77
CA SER A 77 -9.64 0.53 7.50
C SER A 77 -9.44 1.46 8.68
N ALA A 78 -9.05 0.92 9.82
CA ALA A 78 -8.63 1.70 11.00
C ALA A 78 -7.10 1.79 11.15
N GLY A 79 -6.32 1.46 10.10
CA GLY A 79 -4.87 1.32 10.18
C GLY A 79 -4.10 2.02 9.07
N ASN A 80 -3.00 1.41 8.67
CA ASN A 80 -2.07 1.96 7.71
C ASN A 80 -2.67 2.17 6.31
N HIS A 81 -3.64 1.34 5.92
CA HIS A 81 -4.31 1.49 4.64
C HIS A 81 -5.19 2.75 4.61
N ALA A 82 -5.92 3.03 5.69
CA ALA A 82 -6.71 4.25 5.83
C ALA A 82 -5.87 5.51 5.59
N GLN A 83 -4.70 5.57 6.23
CA GLN A 83 -3.77 6.70 6.10
C GLN A 83 -3.15 6.77 4.70
N GLY A 84 -2.80 5.60 4.12
CA GLY A 84 -2.27 5.53 2.76
C GLY A 84 -3.26 6.04 1.72
N VAL A 85 -4.53 5.63 1.81
CA VAL A 85 -5.60 6.10 0.91
C VAL A 85 -5.89 7.59 1.12
N ALA A 86 -6.02 8.05 2.37
CA ALA A 86 -6.27 9.45 2.67
C ALA A 86 -5.17 10.38 2.13
N TYR A 87 -3.91 9.99 2.34
CA TYR A 87 -2.75 10.74 1.82
C TYR A 87 -2.69 10.74 0.29
N ALA A 88 -2.88 9.58 -0.33
CA ALA A 88 -2.87 9.45 -1.78
C ALA A 88 -4.00 10.25 -2.44
N ALA A 89 -5.22 10.16 -1.91
CA ALA A 89 -6.37 10.93 -2.40
C ALA A 89 -6.13 12.44 -2.31
N LYS A 90 -5.54 12.93 -1.21
CA LYS A 90 -5.16 14.34 -1.05
C LYS A 90 -4.25 14.82 -2.17
N LEU A 91 -3.27 14.01 -2.58
CA LEU A 91 -2.33 14.39 -3.66
C LEU A 91 -3.02 14.49 -5.03
N TYR A 92 -4.12 13.78 -5.22
CA TYR A 92 -4.95 13.86 -6.42
C TYR A 92 -6.11 14.86 -6.30
N ASN A 93 -6.22 15.63 -5.20
CA ASN A 93 -7.36 16.49 -4.89
C ASN A 93 -8.70 15.73 -4.94
N ALA A 94 -8.69 14.43 -4.66
CA ALA A 94 -9.88 13.58 -4.64
C ALA A 94 -10.47 13.54 -3.23
N LYS A 95 -11.81 13.54 -3.14
CA LYS A 95 -12.50 13.29 -1.88
C LYS A 95 -12.19 11.86 -1.41
N ALA A 96 -11.82 11.71 -0.14
CA ALA A 96 -11.65 10.40 0.49
C ALA A 96 -12.58 10.22 1.68
N VAL A 97 -13.30 9.11 1.68
CA VAL A 97 -14.16 8.66 2.79
C VAL A 97 -13.53 7.39 3.38
N ILE A 98 -13.27 7.40 4.68
CA ILE A 98 -12.67 6.26 5.38
C ILE A 98 -13.63 5.77 6.44
N VAL A 99 -14.14 4.55 6.27
CA VAL A 99 -15.03 3.93 7.25
C VAL A 99 -14.19 3.14 8.25
N MET A 100 -14.44 3.37 9.53
CA MET A 100 -13.73 2.76 10.64
C MET A 100 -14.72 2.21 11.68
N PRO A 101 -14.40 1.12 12.38
CA PRO A 101 -15.18 0.69 13.55
C PRO A 101 -15.30 1.80 14.61
N THR A 102 -16.41 1.81 15.33
CA THR A 102 -16.71 2.83 16.36
C THR A 102 -15.70 2.85 17.51
N ASN A 103 -15.10 1.71 17.81
CA ASN A 103 -14.08 1.53 18.84
C ASN A 103 -12.65 1.91 18.40
N THR A 104 -12.50 2.49 17.20
CA THR A 104 -11.18 2.91 16.69
C THR A 104 -10.57 3.99 17.58
N PRO A 105 -9.30 3.85 18.02
CA PRO A 105 -8.61 4.84 18.84
C PRO A 105 -8.58 6.23 18.19
N LEU A 106 -8.87 7.27 18.98
CA LEU A 106 -8.91 8.66 18.51
C LEU A 106 -7.64 9.11 17.77
N ILE A 107 -6.48 8.63 18.19
CA ILE A 107 -5.21 8.96 17.53
C ILE A 107 -5.20 8.53 16.06
N LYS A 108 -5.79 7.36 15.73
CA LYS A 108 -5.88 6.86 14.36
C LYS A 108 -6.89 7.65 13.53
N ILE A 109 -8.03 7.99 14.14
CA ILE A 109 -9.07 8.83 13.52
C ILE A 109 -8.49 10.21 13.17
N ASN A 110 -7.87 10.87 14.15
CA ASN A 110 -7.32 12.20 13.97
C ASN A 110 -6.19 12.22 12.94
N ARG A 111 -5.32 11.21 12.94
CA ARG A 111 -4.24 11.09 11.95
C ARG A 111 -4.78 10.92 10.54
N THR A 112 -5.85 10.13 10.35
CA THR A 112 -6.49 9.98 9.03
C THR A 112 -7.15 11.29 8.58
N LYS A 113 -7.87 11.97 9.50
CA LYS A 113 -8.46 13.29 9.24
C LYS A 113 -7.42 14.35 8.89
N SER A 114 -6.22 14.30 9.46
CA SER A 114 -5.14 15.27 9.16
C SER A 114 -4.64 15.21 7.71
N TYR A 115 -4.89 14.10 7.02
CA TYR A 115 -4.66 13.98 5.58
C TYR A 115 -5.84 14.51 4.72
N GLY A 116 -6.89 15.04 5.34
CA GLY A 116 -8.03 15.64 4.65
C GLY A 116 -9.18 14.67 4.36
N ALA A 117 -9.13 13.43 4.84
CA ALA A 117 -10.20 12.46 4.63
C ALA A 117 -11.37 12.70 5.59
N GLU A 118 -12.59 12.45 5.08
CA GLU A 118 -13.78 12.27 5.89
C GLU A 118 -13.72 10.90 6.58
N VAL A 119 -13.95 10.85 7.89
CA VAL A 119 -13.99 9.58 8.64
C VAL A 119 -15.41 9.33 9.11
N VAL A 120 -15.95 8.19 8.69
CA VAL A 120 -17.24 7.65 9.10
C VAL A 120 -17.00 6.52 10.09
N LEU A 121 -17.63 6.60 11.28
CA LEU A 121 -17.56 5.55 12.29
C LEU A 121 -18.80 4.68 12.18
N TYR A 122 -18.61 3.36 11.96
CA TYR A 122 -19.71 2.43 11.79
C TYR A 122 -19.34 1.02 12.22
N GLY A 123 -20.25 0.35 12.95
CA GLY A 123 -20.10 -1.01 13.44
C GLY A 123 -19.02 -1.17 14.50
N ASP A 124 -18.87 -2.36 15.01
CA ASP A 124 -17.93 -2.67 16.07
C ASP A 124 -16.68 -3.41 15.57
N VAL A 125 -16.76 -4.04 14.40
CA VAL A 125 -15.69 -4.80 13.77
C VAL A 125 -15.41 -4.33 12.34
N TYR A 126 -14.29 -4.81 11.78
CA TYR A 126 -13.89 -4.46 10.43
C TYR A 126 -14.94 -4.82 9.37
N ASP A 127 -15.59 -5.97 9.52
CA ASP A 127 -16.55 -6.46 8.52
C ASP A 127 -17.77 -5.55 8.43
N ASP A 128 -18.28 -5.05 9.56
CA ASP A 128 -19.37 -4.06 9.58
C ASP A 128 -18.97 -2.77 8.84
N ALA A 129 -17.77 -2.26 9.14
CA ALA A 129 -17.24 -1.06 8.50
C ALA A 129 -17.03 -1.27 6.99
N CYS A 130 -16.59 -2.46 6.58
CA CYS A 130 -16.37 -2.81 5.19
C CYS A 130 -17.69 -2.89 4.41
N GLU A 131 -18.70 -3.57 4.95
CA GLU A 131 -20.04 -3.65 4.36
C GLU A 131 -20.67 -2.25 4.19
N HIS A 132 -20.56 -1.42 5.22
CA HIS A 132 -21.04 -0.06 5.15
C HIS A 132 -20.30 0.79 4.12
N ALA A 133 -18.98 0.62 4.01
CA ALA A 133 -18.20 1.32 3.00
C ALA A 133 -18.59 0.91 1.56
N LEU A 134 -18.87 -0.36 1.33
CA LEU A 134 -19.35 -0.85 0.05
C LEU A 134 -20.73 -0.29 -0.30
N LYS A 135 -21.64 -0.20 0.69
CA LYS A 135 -22.94 0.42 0.52
C LYS A 135 -22.83 1.91 0.15
N LEU A 136 -21.99 2.67 0.87
CA LEU A 136 -21.74 4.07 0.53
C LEU A 136 -21.07 4.23 -0.84
N ALA A 137 -20.20 3.29 -1.23
CA ALA A 137 -19.60 3.28 -2.57
C ALA A 137 -20.68 3.18 -3.65
N GLU A 138 -21.65 2.28 -3.50
CA GLU A 138 -22.75 2.11 -4.44
C GLU A 138 -23.69 3.34 -4.46
N GLU A 139 -24.06 3.84 -3.28
CA GLU A 139 -25.01 4.98 -3.15
C GLU A 139 -24.46 6.29 -3.74
N HIS A 140 -23.14 6.51 -3.62
CA HIS A 140 -22.50 7.77 -4.02
C HIS A 140 -21.61 7.65 -5.26
N GLY A 141 -21.43 6.46 -5.79
CA GLY A 141 -20.55 6.20 -6.93
C GLY A 141 -19.06 6.32 -6.58
N TYR A 142 -18.67 6.15 -5.31
CA TYR A 142 -17.29 6.18 -4.90
C TYR A 142 -16.52 4.95 -5.37
N THR A 143 -15.25 5.12 -5.75
CA THR A 143 -14.38 3.98 -6.03
C THR A 143 -13.84 3.38 -4.72
N PHE A 144 -14.13 2.10 -4.47
CA PHE A 144 -13.60 1.39 -3.32
C PHE A 144 -12.15 0.97 -3.56
N ILE A 145 -11.24 1.38 -2.66
CA ILE A 145 -9.83 1.01 -2.70
C ILE A 145 -9.57 -0.13 -1.71
N HIS A 146 -9.36 -1.33 -2.25
CA HIS A 146 -9.15 -2.51 -1.42
C HIS A 146 -7.74 -2.54 -0.82
N ALA A 147 -7.61 -3.02 0.43
CA ALA A 147 -6.33 -2.98 1.15
C ALA A 147 -5.27 -3.98 0.62
N PHE A 148 -5.68 -5.02 -0.11
CA PHE A 148 -4.81 -6.11 -0.59
C PHE A 148 -5.39 -6.93 -1.74
N ASN A 149 -6.72 -7.03 -1.90
CA ASN A 149 -7.36 -7.83 -2.96
C ASN A 149 -7.63 -6.97 -4.21
N ASP A 150 -6.59 -6.35 -4.73
CA ASP A 150 -6.59 -5.50 -5.92
C ASP A 150 -5.22 -5.58 -6.57
N LEU A 151 -5.14 -5.91 -7.86
CA LEU A 151 -3.88 -6.11 -8.56
C LEU A 151 -3.10 -4.80 -8.76
N ASP A 152 -3.78 -3.66 -8.92
CA ASP A 152 -3.10 -2.36 -9.00
C ASP A 152 -2.49 -2.00 -7.64
N VAL A 153 -3.22 -2.25 -6.54
CA VAL A 153 -2.67 -2.07 -5.20
C VAL A 153 -1.45 -2.97 -5.00
N ALA A 154 -1.54 -4.25 -5.37
CA ALA A 154 -0.40 -5.16 -5.28
C ALA A 154 0.77 -4.71 -6.16
N CYS A 155 0.50 -4.20 -7.36
CA CYS A 155 1.50 -3.67 -8.28
C CYS A 155 2.25 -2.48 -7.66
N GLY A 156 1.53 -1.52 -7.08
CA GLY A 156 2.15 -0.39 -6.37
C GLY A 156 3.03 -0.83 -5.19
N GLN A 157 2.60 -1.88 -4.43
CA GLN A 157 3.43 -2.46 -3.37
C GLN A 157 4.70 -3.13 -3.94
N GLY A 158 4.64 -3.66 -5.15
CA GLY A 158 5.78 -4.26 -5.85
C GLY A 158 6.93 -3.29 -6.08
N SER A 159 6.69 -1.97 -6.09
CA SER A 159 7.74 -0.95 -6.18
C SER A 159 8.83 -1.10 -5.10
N ILE A 160 8.50 -1.72 -3.97
CA ILE A 160 9.47 -2.07 -2.91
C ILE A 160 10.52 -3.04 -3.44
N ALA A 161 10.11 -4.08 -4.17
CA ALA A 161 11.06 -5.04 -4.76
C ALA A 161 11.92 -4.38 -5.84
N MET A 162 11.37 -3.45 -6.62
CA MET A 162 12.13 -2.67 -7.60
C MET A 162 13.26 -1.90 -6.92
N GLU A 163 12.96 -1.19 -5.83
CA GLU A 163 13.97 -0.46 -5.07
C GLU A 163 15.01 -1.37 -4.42
N ILE A 164 14.58 -2.51 -3.83
CA ILE A 164 15.48 -3.49 -3.21
C ILE A 164 16.46 -4.05 -4.24
N ILE A 165 15.97 -4.52 -5.38
CA ILE A 165 16.81 -5.17 -6.39
C ILE A 165 17.73 -4.16 -7.08
N LYS A 166 17.28 -2.91 -7.26
CA LYS A 166 18.11 -1.83 -7.78
C LYS A 166 19.26 -1.48 -6.83
N GLU A 167 19.01 -1.45 -5.52
CA GLU A 167 20.02 -1.10 -4.51
C GLU A 167 20.93 -2.30 -4.15
N LEU A 168 20.38 -3.53 -4.17
CA LEU A 168 21.08 -4.77 -3.86
C LEU A 168 20.81 -5.82 -4.95
N PRO A 169 21.44 -5.74 -6.13
CA PRO A 169 21.22 -6.68 -7.22
C PRO A 169 21.57 -8.14 -6.90
N THR A 170 22.36 -8.34 -5.84
CA THR A 170 22.81 -9.67 -5.36
C THR A 170 21.94 -10.25 -4.26
N VAL A 171 20.73 -9.71 -4.04
CA VAL A 171 19.82 -10.23 -3.03
C VAL A 171 19.40 -11.67 -3.35
N ASP A 172 19.54 -12.58 -2.37
CA ASP A 172 19.13 -13.99 -2.50
C ASP A 172 17.72 -14.22 -1.94
N TYR A 173 17.39 -13.55 -0.84
CA TYR A 173 16.13 -13.72 -0.09
C TYR A 173 15.49 -12.39 0.25
N ILE A 174 14.18 -12.31 0.05
CA ILE A 174 13.35 -11.19 0.53
C ILE A 174 12.33 -11.77 1.51
N LEU A 175 12.44 -11.38 2.79
CA LEU A 175 11.48 -11.73 3.81
C LEU A 175 10.38 -10.67 3.84
N CYS A 176 9.14 -11.09 3.61
CA CYS A 176 8.00 -10.21 3.44
C CYS A 176 6.88 -10.59 4.40
N PRO A 177 6.40 -9.68 5.26
CA PRO A 177 5.29 -9.99 6.15
C PRO A 177 4.00 -10.24 5.34
N ILE A 178 3.28 -11.30 5.69
CA ILE A 178 2.05 -11.70 5.00
C ILE A 178 0.85 -11.51 5.92
N GLY A 179 -0.08 -10.63 5.50
CA GLY A 179 -1.43 -10.53 6.04
C GLY A 179 -2.42 -10.93 4.93
N GLY A 180 -3.13 -9.95 4.34
CA GLY A 180 -4.03 -10.19 3.21
C GLY A 180 -3.35 -10.47 1.86
N GLY A 181 -2.04 -10.56 1.79
CA GLY A 181 -1.30 -11.02 0.61
C GLY A 181 -0.86 -9.94 -0.39
N GLY A 182 -1.44 -8.73 -0.37
CA GLY A 182 -1.16 -7.71 -1.41
C GLY A 182 0.31 -7.30 -1.51
N LEU A 183 1.01 -7.16 -0.36
CA LEU A 183 2.45 -6.86 -0.36
C LEU A 183 3.25 -8.03 -0.93
N SER A 184 3.03 -9.23 -0.41
CA SER A 184 3.76 -10.42 -0.85
C SER A 184 3.50 -10.75 -2.32
N THR A 185 2.28 -10.55 -2.82
CA THR A 185 1.95 -10.70 -4.24
C THR A 185 2.77 -9.74 -5.10
N GLY A 186 2.77 -8.45 -4.79
CA GLY A 186 3.53 -7.45 -5.55
C GLY A 186 5.04 -7.72 -5.52
N VAL A 187 5.58 -7.90 -4.31
CA VAL A 187 7.03 -8.12 -4.11
C VAL A 187 7.49 -9.42 -4.77
N SER A 188 6.78 -10.54 -4.54
CA SER A 188 7.21 -11.84 -5.07
C SER A 188 7.09 -11.91 -6.59
N THR A 189 5.99 -11.39 -7.15
CA THR A 189 5.78 -11.40 -8.59
C THR A 189 6.87 -10.60 -9.31
N LEU A 190 7.15 -9.39 -8.86
CA LEU A 190 8.20 -8.57 -9.47
C LEU A 190 9.58 -9.18 -9.27
N ALA A 191 9.91 -9.63 -8.05
CA ALA A 191 11.20 -10.25 -7.79
C ALA A 191 11.46 -11.46 -8.71
N LYS A 192 10.44 -12.31 -8.92
CA LYS A 192 10.54 -13.47 -9.81
C LYS A 192 10.64 -13.10 -11.30
N LYS A 193 9.99 -12.02 -11.72
CA LYS A 193 10.13 -11.52 -13.10
C LYS A 193 11.53 -10.96 -13.38
N LEU A 194 12.13 -10.26 -12.44
CA LEU A 194 13.46 -9.68 -12.56
C LEU A 194 14.57 -10.73 -12.39
N ASN A 195 14.44 -11.60 -11.40
CA ASN A 195 15.40 -12.69 -11.15
C ASN A 195 14.69 -13.89 -10.50
N PRO A 196 14.42 -14.96 -11.26
CA PRO A 196 13.74 -16.16 -10.76
C PRO A 196 14.46 -16.87 -9.60
N LYS A 197 15.75 -16.60 -9.39
CA LYS A 197 16.54 -17.21 -8.31
C LYS A 197 16.25 -16.59 -6.95
N ILE A 198 15.76 -15.34 -6.88
CA ILE A 198 15.40 -14.68 -5.62
C ILE A 198 14.28 -15.48 -4.96
N LYS A 199 14.45 -15.81 -3.69
CA LYS A 199 13.43 -16.46 -2.87
C LYS A 199 12.68 -15.39 -2.08
N VAL A 200 11.33 -15.47 -2.07
CA VAL A 200 10.47 -14.59 -1.30
C VAL A 200 9.66 -15.43 -0.33
N SER A 201 9.70 -15.10 0.96
CA SER A 201 9.03 -15.82 2.05
C SER A 201 8.31 -14.85 2.96
#